data_22eec0d412c3dc9d43183869d4c27698
#
_entry.id   22eec0d412c3dc9d43183869d4c27698
#
_cell.length_a   1.000
_cell.length_b   1.000
_cell.length_c   1.000
_cell.angle_alpha   90.00
_cell.angle_beta   90.00
_cell.angle_gamma   90.00
#
_symmetry.space_group_name_H-M   'P 1'
#
loop_
_entity.id
_entity.type
_entity.pdbx_description
1 polymer ?
#
loop_
_entity_poly.entity_id
_entity_poly.type
_entity_poly.pdbx_seq_one_letter_code
_entity_poly.pdbx_strand_id
1 'polypeptide(L)'
;MKKGLWMLLLAAFTCVFLAGCSIEEREEPQAEQESYNFYYLNTGETSLKKEIYEPQEETTDFMMKDLMQRLSSKEAPEDGIALLPEAVSVNSYDVQEKRLIVDFNGGYLEMSRAREVLTRAGIVKMFLQIPDIETVRFTVEGQELTDSRNQAVGDMTADTFVEFSGKDNDAYRYDTFTLYFTDESGKKLVPEERTVYYRRTTPKEMVVLAQLAKGPSEEGHYRTISGNSLPISAITADRICYINMNRAFQEDVLEVAENVQIYSIVNSIVDSCEADRVQISIEGSLEGDFKNSMPLYSFYEKNEDLS
;
A
#
# COMPACT_ATOMS: atom_id res chain seq x y z
N MET A 1 30.19 82.52 -39.07
CA MET A 1 28.98 81.73 -39.28
C MET A 1 29.19 80.40 -38.58
N LYS A 2 28.59 80.34 -37.48
CA LYS A 2 28.68 79.41 -36.38
C LYS A 2 27.52 78.42 -36.49
N LYS A 3 27.72 77.15 -36.81
CA LYS A 3 26.76 76.09 -36.63
C LYS A 3 27.42 74.78 -37.20
N GLY A 4 28.12 74.05 -36.42
CA GLY A 4 28.71 72.82 -36.92
C GLY A 4 29.60 72.03 -35.94
N LEU A 5 29.71 72.54 -34.71
CA LEU A 5 30.63 71.92 -33.77
C LEU A 5 29.95 71.37 -32.45
N TRP A 6 28.66 71.20 -32.53
CA TRP A 6 27.93 70.71 -31.30
C TRP A 6 27.21 69.37 -31.50
N MET A 7 27.48 68.71 -32.59
CA MET A 7 26.82 67.44 -32.91
C MET A 7 27.75 66.25 -32.85
N LEU A 8 28.98 66.36 -32.40
CA LEU A 8 29.96 65.29 -32.26
C LEU A 8 30.35 64.91 -30.83
N LEU A 9 29.69 65.53 -29.84
CA LEU A 9 29.91 65.23 -28.40
C LEU A 9 28.75 64.51 -27.71
N LEU A 10 27.71 64.06 -28.45
CA LEU A 10 26.55 63.34 -27.92
C LEU A 10 26.51 61.86 -28.34
N ALA A 11 27.51 61.37 -29.03
CA ALA A 11 27.56 59.96 -29.52
C ALA A 11 28.52 59.05 -28.75
N ALA A 12 29.14 59.56 -27.67
CA ALA A 12 30.15 58.79 -26.92
C ALA A 12 29.72 58.43 -25.47
N PHE A 13 28.43 58.56 -25.10
CA PHE A 13 27.99 58.33 -23.72
C PHE A 13 26.81 57.35 -23.59
N THR A 14 26.60 56.46 -24.56
CA THR A 14 25.51 55.48 -24.52
C THR A 14 25.99 54.03 -24.65
N CYS A 15 27.19 53.70 -24.19
CA CYS A 15 27.64 52.33 -23.99
C CYS A 15 28.06 52.11 -22.54
N VAL A 16 27.17 52.37 -21.59
CA VAL A 16 27.31 51.91 -20.21
C VAL A 16 26.25 50.83 -19.98
N PHE A 17 26.68 49.61 -20.17
CA PHE A 17 26.32 48.38 -19.45
C PHE A 17 24.95 48.37 -18.78
N LEU A 18 23.98 47.83 -19.50
CA LEU A 18 22.89 47.06 -18.90
C LEU A 18 23.36 45.59 -18.70
N ALA A 19 24.26 45.36 -17.76
CA ALA A 19 24.33 44.09 -17.09
C ALA A 19 23.13 44.05 -16.15
N GLY A 20 21.96 43.75 -16.70
CA GLY A 20 20.81 43.34 -15.93
C GLY A 20 21.14 41.98 -15.29
N CYS A 21 21.49 41.97 -14.00
CA CYS A 21 21.28 40.78 -13.19
C CYS A 21 19.79 40.48 -13.26
N SER A 22 19.42 39.46 -14.00
CA SER A 22 18.18 38.76 -13.77
C SER A 22 18.31 38.18 -12.36
N ILE A 23 17.71 38.83 -11.38
CA ILE A 23 17.35 38.19 -10.13
C ILE A 23 16.32 37.15 -10.59
N GLU A 24 16.74 35.90 -10.75
CA GLU A 24 15.82 34.77 -10.67
C GLU A 24 15.18 34.90 -9.29
N GLU A 25 13.95 35.39 -9.24
CA GLU A 25 13.07 35.19 -8.11
C GLU A 25 13.04 33.65 -7.93
N ARG A 26 13.78 33.19 -6.93
CA ARG A 26 13.63 31.85 -6.40
C ARG A 26 12.19 31.81 -5.90
N GLU A 27 11.30 31.21 -6.69
CA GLU A 27 10.00 30.81 -6.18
C GLU A 27 10.29 30.01 -4.90
N GLU A 28 9.93 30.58 -3.76
CA GLU A 28 9.87 29.80 -2.52
C GLU A 28 8.97 28.63 -2.82
N PRO A 29 9.37 27.38 -2.46
CA PRO A 29 8.51 26.25 -2.64
C PRO A 29 7.20 26.59 -1.92
N GLN A 30 6.13 26.74 -2.69
CA GLN A 30 4.78 26.84 -2.14
C GLN A 30 4.64 25.64 -1.23
N ALA A 31 4.38 25.87 0.05
CA ALA A 31 4.02 24.81 0.97
C ALA A 31 2.88 24.05 0.29
N GLU A 32 3.13 22.78 -0.08
CA GLU A 32 2.10 21.91 -0.64
C GLU A 32 0.97 21.90 0.37
N GLN A 33 -0.15 22.46 -0.02
CA GLN A 33 -1.36 22.46 0.78
C GLN A 33 -1.72 21.00 0.98
N GLU A 34 -1.61 20.49 2.20
CA GLU A 34 -1.90 19.10 2.52
C GLU A 34 -3.35 18.82 2.15
N SER A 35 -3.57 18.16 1.01
CA SER A 35 -4.90 17.82 0.55
C SER A 35 -5.42 16.65 1.37
N TYR A 36 -6.62 16.78 1.92
CA TYR A 36 -7.33 15.66 2.54
C TYR A 36 -7.78 14.67 1.48
N ASN A 37 -7.97 13.40 1.86
CA ASN A 37 -8.32 12.35 0.94
C ASN A 37 -9.52 11.55 1.46
N PHE A 38 -10.43 11.21 0.57
CA PHE A 38 -11.48 10.22 0.80
C PHE A 38 -11.02 8.88 0.21
N TYR A 39 -11.14 7.79 0.97
CA TYR A 39 -10.65 6.47 0.58
C TYR A 39 -11.79 5.54 0.22
N TYR A 40 -11.56 4.70 -0.80
CA TYR A 40 -12.48 3.68 -1.31
C TYR A 40 -11.67 2.50 -1.87
N LEU A 41 -12.33 1.41 -2.27
CA LEU A 41 -11.66 0.26 -2.88
C LEU A 41 -11.76 0.35 -4.41
N ASN A 42 -10.76 -0.21 -5.09
CA ASN A 42 -10.92 -0.49 -6.53
C ASN A 42 -12.00 -1.54 -6.76
N THR A 43 -12.55 -1.64 -7.98
CA THR A 43 -13.63 -2.56 -8.34
C THR A 43 -13.32 -4.04 -8.11
N GLY A 44 -12.03 -4.41 -8.07
CA GLY A 44 -11.59 -5.77 -7.76
C GLY A 44 -11.38 -6.04 -6.27
N GLU A 45 -11.65 -5.09 -5.39
CA GLU A 45 -11.43 -5.18 -3.93
C GLU A 45 -10.00 -5.59 -3.53
N THR A 46 -9.01 -5.21 -4.33
CA THR A 46 -7.61 -5.64 -4.17
C THR A 46 -6.67 -4.54 -3.70
N SER A 47 -7.12 -3.28 -3.72
CA SER A 47 -6.32 -2.13 -3.32
C SER A 47 -7.19 -0.95 -2.90
N LEU A 48 -6.63 -0.12 -2.01
CA LEU A 48 -7.18 1.19 -1.70
C LEU A 48 -6.94 2.15 -2.85
N LYS A 49 -7.96 2.98 -3.10
CA LYS A 49 -7.93 4.15 -3.95
C LYS A 49 -8.25 5.37 -3.11
N LYS A 50 -7.96 6.54 -3.62
CA LYS A 50 -8.29 7.80 -2.95
C LYS A 50 -8.64 8.86 -3.97
N GLU A 51 -9.51 9.78 -3.56
CA GLU A 51 -9.79 11.03 -4.24
C GLU A 51 -9.56 12.21 -3.30
N ILE A 52 -9.39 13.41 -3.86
CA ILE A 52 -9.22 14.62 -3.05
C ILE A 52 -10.53 14.89 -2.31
N TYR A 53 -10.43 15.09 -1.00
CA TYR A 53 -11.51 15.53 -0.14
C TYR A 53 -11.30 17.00 0.23
N GLU A 54 -12.22 17.84 -0.16
CA GLU A 54 -12.23 19.28 0.18
C GLU A 54 -13.34 19.54 1.20
N PRO A 55 -13.01 19.62 2.51
CA PRO A 55 -14.02 19.93 3.51
C PRO A 55 -14.51 21.38 3.37
N GLN A 56 -15.79 21.61 3.63
CA GLN A 56 -16.35 22.96 3.66
C GLN A 56 -15.78 23.78 4.84
N GLU A 57 -15.43 23.11 5.94
CA GLU A 57 -14.77 23.66 7.11
C GLU A 57 -13.68 22.70 7.58
N GLU A 58 -12.47 23.22 7.80
CA GLU A 58 -11.33 22.44 8.30
C GLU A 58 -11.33 22.38 9.84
N THR A 59 -12.47 22.00 10.41
CA THR A 59 -12.61 21.75 11.85
C THR A 59 -12.79 20.26 12.12
N THR A 60 -12.28 19.80 13.26
CA THR A 60 -12.39 18.39 13.70
C THR A 60 -13.85 17.92 13.66
N ASP A 61 -14.77 18.72 14.22
CA ASP A 61 -16.19 18.37 14.30
C ASP A 61 -16.85 18.25 12.92
N PHE A 62 -16.57 19.21 12.01
CA PHE A 62 -17.15 19.18 10.67
C PHE A 62 -16.61 18.00 9.88
N MET A 63 -15.29 17.84 9.80
CA MET A 63 -14.66 16.77 9.04
C MET A 63 -15.04 15.39 9.56
N MET A 64 -15.10 15.21 10.89
CA MET A 64 -15.54 13.96 11.52
C MET A 64 -16.96 13.60 11.10
N LYS A 65 -17.89 14.55 11.19
CA LYS A 65 -19.29 14.33 10.83
C LYS A 65 -19.46 14.04 9.33
N ASP A 66 -18.80 14.81 8.48
CA ASP A 66 -18.93 14.66 7.01
C ASP A 66 -18.34 13.33 6.53
N LEU A 67 -17.10 13.00 6.94
CA LEU A 67 -16.46 11.74 6.55
C LEU A 67 -17.19 10.51 7.13
N MET A 68 -17.72 10.61 8.36
CA MET A 68 -18.50 9.54 8.97
C MET A 68 -19.85 9.35 8.24
N GLN A 69 -20.46 10.44 7.78
CA GLN A 69 -21.67 10.36 6.96
C GLN A 69 -21.40 9.68 5.61
N ARG A 70 -20.33 10.06 4.90
CA ARG A 70 -19.93 9.44 3.63
C ARG A 70 -19.59 7.96 3.80
N LEU A 71 -18.85 7.60 4.86
CA LEU A 71 -18.56 6.22 5.18
C LEU A 71 -19.85 5.41 5.43
N SER A 72 -20.80 5.97 6.18
CA SER A 72 -22.06 5.31 6.53
C SER A 72 -23.04 5.22 5.36
N SER A 73 -23.03 6.21 4.45
CA SER A 73 -23.82 6.18 3.22
C SER A 73 -23.19 5.34 2.11
N LYS A 74 -22.00 4.76 2.38
CA LYS A 74 -21.28 3.88 1.43
C LYS A 74 -20.97 4.57 0.12
N GLU A 75 -20.53 5.83 0.19
CA GLU A 75 -20.12 6.58 -0.97
C GLU A 75 -18.88 5.98 -1.62
N ALA A 76 -18.87 5.95 -2.94
CA ALA A 76 -17.71 5.62 -3.75
C ALA A 76 -17.87 6.23 -5.15
N PRO A 77 -16.78 6.58 -5.84
CA PRO A 77 -16.82 6.96 -7.25
C PRO A 77 -17.32 5.83 -8.16
N GLU A 78 -17.68 6.15 -9.42
CA GLU A 78 -18.18 5.17 -10.40
C GLU A 78 -17.15 4.03 -10.68
N ASP A 79 -15.85 4.32 -10.55
CA ASP A 79 -14.76 3.37 -10.75
C ASP A 79 -14.27 2.70 -9.46
N GLY A 80 -15.04 2.83 -8.37
CA GLY A 80 -14.71 2.35 -7.04
C GLY A 80 -15.84 1.62 -6.33
N ILE A 81 -15.49 1.05 -5.19
CA ILE A 81 -16.42 0.38 -4.27
C ILE A 81 -16.24 0.98 -2.88
N ALA A 82 -17.34 1.19 -2.17
CA ALA A 82 -17.31 1.70 -0.80
C ALA A 82 -16.49 0.81 0.14
N LEU A 83 -15.84 1.43 1.11
CA LEU A 83 -15.10 0.69 2.15
C LEU A 83 -16.01 -0.29 2.88
N LEU A 84 -17.20 0.15 3.29
CA LEU A 84 -18.17 -0.71 3.97
C LEU A 84 -19.06 -1.42 2.95
N PRO A 85 -19.14 -2.77 2.96
CA PRO A 85 -20.12 -3.50 2.16
C PRO A 85 -21.54 -3.31 2.69
N GLU A 86 -22.54 -3.71 1.90
CA GLU A 86 -23.97 -3.51 2.23
C GLU A 86 -24.37 -4.07 3.59
N ALA A 87 -23.79 -5.20 4.00
CA ALA A 87 -24.11 -5.85 5.28
C ALA A 87 -23.49 -5.14 6.50
N VAL A 88 -22.52 -4.23 6.29
CA VAL A 88 -21.81 -3.54 7.38
C VAL A 88 -22.37 -2.15 7.59
N SER A 89 -22.60 -1.79 8.84
CA SER A 89 -23.02 -0.45 9.25
C SER A 89 -22.26 0.02 10.48
N VAL A 90 -22.08 1.33 10.58
CA VAL A 90 -21.58 1.98 11.79
C VAL A 90 -22.75 2.08 12.79
N ASN A 91 -22.60 1.46 13.97
CA ASN A 91 -23.56 1.55 15.06
C ASN A 91 -23.42 2.89 15.81
N SER A 92 -22.16 3.25 16.12
CA SER A 92 -21.83 4.49 16.80
C SER A 92 -20.36 4.85 16.60
N TYR A 93 -20.01 6.09 16.89
CA TYR A 93 -18.62 6.52 17.05
C TYR A 93 -18.50 7.52 18.20
N ASP A 94 -17.31 7.57 18.80
CA ASP A 94 -16.99 8.48 19.88
C ASP A 94 -15.52 8.92 19.78
N VAL A 95 -15.23 10.13 20.22
CA VAL A 95 -13.87 10.66 20.28
C VAL A 95 -13.49 10.87 21.74
N GLN A 96 -12.53 10.10 22.21
CA GLN A 96 -12.00 10.16 23.56
C GLN A 96 -10.57 10.68 23.52
N GLU A 97 -10.36 11.88 24.03
CA GLU A 97 -9.09 12.60 23.91
C GLU A 97 -8.73 12.80 22.41
N LYS A 98 -7.82 12.00 21.87
CA LYS A 98 -7.38 12.02 20.46
C LYS A 98 -7.61 10.68 19.75
N ARG A 99 -8.41 9.82 20.36
CA ARG A 99 -8.75 8.50 19.85
C ARG A 99 -10.17 8.50 19.30
N LEU A 100 -10.33 8.16 18.05
CA LEU A 100 -11.61 7.83 17.45
C LEU A 100 -11.92 6.35 17.72
N ILE A 101 -13.06 6.07 18.34
CA ILE A 101 -13.59 4.71 18.49
C ILE A 101 -14.77 4.58 17.54
N VAL A 102 -14.77 3.57 16.68
CA VAL A 102 -15.87 3.27 15.74
C VAL A 102 -16.42 1.89 16.03
N ASP A 103 -17.71 1.83 16.34
CA ASP A 103 -18.43 0.56 16.57
C ASP A 103 -19.22 0.17 15.34
N PHE A 104 -19.05 -1.07 14.92
CA PHE A 104 -19.73 -1.66 13.77
C PHE A 104 -20.73 -2.73 14.18
N ASN A 105 -21.69 -3.03 13.31
CA ASN A 105 -22.55 -4.19 13.48
C ASN A 105 -21.81 -5.49 13.21
N GLY A 106 -22.44 -6.64 13.56
CA GLY A 106 -21.85 -7.98 13.39
C GLY A 106 -21.46 -8.33 11.95
N GLY A 107 -22.07 -7.68 10.95
CA GLY A 107 -21.68 -7.84 9.54
C GLY A 107 -20.21 -7.52 9.25
N TYR A 108 -19.54 -6.74 10.10
CA TYR A 108 -18.12 -6.47 9.99
C TYR A 108 -17.27 -7.75 10.03
N LEU A 109 -17.62 -8.70 10.88
CA LEU A 109 -16.91 -9.97 11.04
C LEU A 109 -17.14 -10.97 9.90
N GLU A 110 -18.15 -10.71 9.06
CA GLU A 110 -18.48 -11.54 7.89
C GLU A 110 -17.64 -11.19 6.65
N MET A 111 -16.88 -10.08 6.68
CA MET A 111 -15.98 -9.71 5.59
C MET A 111 -14.87 -10.75 5.41
N SER A 112 -14.45 -10.97 4.17
CA SER A 112 -13.20 -11.69 3.92
C SER A 112 -12.04 -10.95 4.59
N ARG A 113 -11.04 -11.67 5.07
CA ARG A 113 -9.89 -11.05 5.78
C ARG A 113 -9.18 -10.01 4.93
N ALA A 114 -8.99 -10.28 3.64
CA ALA A 114 -8.35 -9.32 2.74
C ALA A 114 -9.16 -8.03 2.62
N ARG A 115 -10.48 -8.13 2.44
CA ARG A 115 -11.36 -6.97 2.40
C ARG A 115 -11.36 -6.23 3.74
N GLU A 116 -11.45 -6.94 4.86
CA GLU A 116 -11.43 -6.35 6.20
C GLU A 116 -10.17 -5.50 6.42
N VAL A 117 -8.99 -6.03 6.08
CA VAL A 117 -7.73 -5.31 6.23
C VAL A 117 -7.70 -4.04 5.37
N LEU A 118 -8.16 -4.10 4.12
CA LEU A 118 -8.24 -2.93 3.24
C LEU A 118 -9.25 -1.90 3.74
N THR A 119 -10.42 -2.35 4.18
CA THR A 119 -11.46 -1.50 4.78
C THR A 119 -10.91 -0.79 6.01
N ARG A 120 -10.29 -1.53 6.92
CA ARG A 120 -9.67 -1.01 8.14
C ARG A 120 -8.59 0.02 7.82
N ALA A 121 -7.69 -0.30 6.88
CA ALA A 121 -6.64 0.62 6.45
C ALA A 121 -7.22 1.92 5.86
N GLY A 122 -8.25 1.82 5.02
CA GLY A 122 -8.90 2.98 4.41
C GLY A 122 -9.55 3.88 5.45
N ILE A 123 -10.28 3.30 6.41
CA ILE A 123 -10.93 4.05 7.50
C ILE A 123 -9.89 4.73 8.39
N VAL A 124 -8.86 4.00 8.82
CA VAL A 124 -7.80 4.57 9.66
C VAL A 124 -7.11 5.74 8.95
N LYS A 125 -6.72 5.57 7.69
CA LYS A 125 -6.09 6.64 6.90
C LYS A 125 -6.99 7.84 6.69
N MET A 126 -8.29 7.61 6.49
CA MET A 126 -9.28 8.67 6.31
C MET A 126 -9.44 9.52 7.57
N PHE A 127 -9.54 8.91 8.73
CA PHE A 127 -9.80 9.64 9.96
C PHE A 127 -8.55 10.21 10.64
N LEU A 128 -7.37 9.64 10.42
CA LEU A 128 -6.11 10.21 10.93
C LEU A 128 -5.68 11.52 10.22
N GLN A 129 -6.37 11.92 9.15
CA GLN A 129 -6.16 13.24 8.52
C GLN A 129 -6.88 14.36 9.27
N ILE A 130 -7.85 14.02 10.12
CA ILE A 130 -8.63 15.00 10.87
C ILE A 130 -7.74 15.58 11.98
N PRO A 131 -7.69 16.92 12.14
CA PRO A 131 -6.97 17.54 13.23
C PRO A 131 -7.38 16.94 14.59
N ASP A 132 -6.40 16.74 15.48
CA ASP A 132 -6.57 16.18 16.82
C ASP A 132 -6.98 14.70 16.90
N ILE A 133 -7.03 13.95 15.80
CA ILE A 133 -7.17 12.49 15.84
C ILE A 133 -5.80 11.83 15.63
N GLU A 134 -5.31 11.12 16.64
CA GLU A 134 -4.01 10.45 16.62
C GLU A 134 -4.12 8.92 16.45
N THR A 135 -5.23 8.35 16.90
CA THR A 135 -5.46 6.90 16.81
C THR A 135 -6.91 6.58 16.47
N VAL A 136 -7.12 5.41 15.86
CA VAL A 136 -8.45 4.85 15.58
C VAL A 136 -8.54 3.47 16.20
N ARG A 137 -9.65 3.18 16.87
CA ARG A 137 -9.96 1.87 17.47
C ARG A 137 -11.29 1.37 16.91
N PHE A 138 -11.37 0.09 16.62
CA PHE A 138 -12.59 -0.55 16.16
C PHE A 138 -13.16 -1.48 17.22
N THR A 139 -14.48 -1.42 17.32
CA THR A 139 -15.29 -2.39 18.07
C THR A 139 -16.37 -2.95 17.16
N VAL A 140 -16.86 -4.13 17.47
CA VAL A 140 -17.99 -4.76 16.79
C VAL A 140 -18.99 -5.20 17.86
N GLU A 141 -20.23 -4.72 17.77
CA GLU A 141 -21.27 -4.93 18.81
C GLU A 141 -20.74 -4.59 20.23
N GLY A 142 -19.95 -3.51 20.33
CA GLY A 142 -19.33 -3.06 21.57
C GLY A 142 -18.15 -3.92 22.07
N GLN A 143 -17.76 -4.96 21.35
CA GLN A 143 -16.61 -5.79 21.69
C GLN A 143 -15.36 -5.35 20.89
N GLU A 144 -14.20 -5.42 21.52
CA GLU A 144 -12.94 -5.04 20.88
C GLU A 144 -12.65 -5.93 19.67
N LEU A 145 -12.24 -5.33 18.53
CA LEU A 145 -11.85 -6.08 17.34
C LEU A 145 -10.62 -6.92 17.64
N THR A 146 -10.64 -8.19 17.25
CA THR A 146 -9.51 -9.11 17.39
C THR A 146 -8.92 -9.51 16.05
N ASP A 147 -7.61 -9.79 16.06
CA ASP A 147 -6.88 -10.31 14.92
C ASP A 147 -7.15 -11.82 14.69
N SER A 148 -6.50 -12.42 13.70
CA SER A 148 -6.61 -13.85 13.39
C SER A 148 -6.06 -14.77 14.47
N ARG A 149 -5.35 -14.24 15.48
CA ARG A 149 -4.83 -14.97 16.65
C ARG A 149 -5.71 -14.74 17.89
N ASN A 150 -6.87 -14.13 17.71
CA ASN A 150 -7.78 -13.74 18.78
C ASN A 150 -7.14 -12.76 19.80
N GLN A 151 -6.20 -11.93 19.33
CA GLN A 151 -5.61 -10.84 20.12
C GLN A 151 -6.29 -9.53 19.74
N ALA A 152 -6.50 -8.63 20.71
CA ALA A 152 -7.07 -7.32 20.46
C ALA A 152 -6.20 -6.55 19.45
N VAL A 153 -6.83 -6.00 18.41
CA VAL A 153 -6.14 -5.15 17.43
C VAL A 153 -5.68 -3.85 18.07
N GLY A 154 -6.46 -3.32 19.01
CA GLY A 154 -6.12 -2.12 19.77
C GLY A 154 -6.18 -0.83 18.97
N ASP A 155 -5.39 0.16 19.43
CA ASP A 155 -5.31 1.47 18.79
C ASP A 155 -4.42 1.41 17.55
N MET A 156 -4.94 1.93 16.44
CA MET A 156 -4.24 1.96 15.15
C MET A 156 -3.76 3.38 14.84
N THR A 157 -2.54 3.48 14.35
CA THR A 157 -1.88 4.71 13.89
C THR A 157 -1.61 4.66 12.39
N ALA A 158 -1.07 5.73 11.82
CA ALA A 158 -0.63 5.74 10.43
C ALA A 158 0.37 4.63 10.10
N ASP A 159 1.22 4.25 11.06
CA ASP A 159 2.25 3.22 10.90
C ASP A 159 1.70 1.79 11.03
N THR A 160 0.45 1.63 11.45
CA THR A 160 -0.19 0.30 11.53
C THR A 160 -0.33 -0.38 10.17
N PHE A 161 -0.46 0.44 9.11
CA PHE A 161 -0.56 -0.04 7.74
C PHE A 161 0.60 0.50 6.92
N VAL A 162 1.48 -0.39 6.48
CA VAL A 162 2.62 -0.03 5.64
C VAL A 162 2.11 0.28 4.22
N GLU A 163 1.67 1.51 4.01
CA GLU A 163 1.52 2.08 2.68
C GLU A 163 2.51 3.22 2.52
N PHE A 164 3.27 3.18 1.45
CA PHE A 164 4.11 4.31 1.08
C PHE A 164 3.23 5.40 0.46
N SER A 165 2.85 6.40 1.25
CA SER A 165 2.27 7.62 0.72
C SER A 165 3.33 8.36 -0.09
N GLY A 166 3.09 8.53 -1.40
CA GLY A 166 4.05 9.06 -2.36
C GLY A 166 4.44 10.54 -2.21
N LYS A 167 4.74 10.98 -0.98
CA LYS A 167 5.24 12.35 -0.72
C LYS A 167 6.75 12.50 -0.91
N ASP A 168 7.51 11.39 -0.99
CA ASP A 168 8.91 11.41 -1.41
C ASP A 168 8.99 11.06 -2.90
N ASN A 169 8.69 12.03 -3.73
CA ASN A 169 8.81 11.94 -5.17
C ASN A 169 10.22 11.47 -5.56
N ASP A 170 10.27 10.36 -6.30
CA ASP A 170 11.44 9.82 -6.99
C ASP A 170 12.62 9.30 -6.14
N ALA A 171 12.50 9.22 -4.82
CA ALA A 171 13.53 8.59 -4.02
C ALA A 171 13.49 7.07 -4.21
N TYR A 172 14.57 6.55 -4.76
CA TYR A 172 14.84 5.12 -4.82
C TYR A 172 15.51 4.66 -3.53
N ARG A 173 15.44 3.37 -3.23
CA ARG A 173 16.19 2.73 -2.17
C ARG A 173 16.72 1.38 -2.60
N TYR A 174 17.70 0.89 -1.85
CA TYR A 174 18.24 -0.46 -1.98
C TYR A 174 17.80 -1.26 -0.77
N ASP A 175 17.30 -2.46 -1.00
CA ASP A 175 17.14 -3.47 0.04
C ASP A 175 17.70 -4.79 -0.48
N THR A 176 18.25 -5.59 0.41
CA THR A 176 18.63 -6.97 0.13
C THR A 176 17.53 -7.88 0.59
N PHE A 177 17.03 -8.71 -0.30
CA PHE A 177 15.96 -9.67 -0.09
C PHE A 177 16.51 -11.08 -0.14
N THR A 178 16.05 -11.94 0.75
CA THR A 178 16.26 -13.38 0.67
C THR A 178 15.10 -13.99 -0.12
N LEU A 179 15.38 -14.45 -1.32
CA LEU A 179 14.42 -15.05 -2.23
C LEU A 179 14.62 -16.56 -2.27
N TYR A 180 13.54 -17.31 -2.20
CA TYR A 180 13.61 -18.76 -2.21
C TYR A 180 13.18 -19.32 -3.57
N PHE A 181 14.12 -19.94 -4.25
CA PHE A 181 13.92 -20.67 -5.51
C PHE A 181 13.99 -22.17 -5.24
N THR A 182 14.00 -23.00 -6.29
CA THR A 182 14.13 -24.45 -6.11
C THR A 182 15.44 -24.94 -6.72
N ASP A 183 15.89 -26.11 -6.25
CA ASP A 183 16.97 -26.88 -6.84
C ASP A 183 16.49 -27.63 -8.11
N GLU A 184 17.38 -28.38 -8.75
CA GLU A 184 17.08 -29.21 -9.92
C GLU A 184 15.97 -30.24 -9.67
N SER A 185 15.78 -30.68 -8.43
CA SER A 185 14.76 -31.65 -8.08
C SER A 185 13.33 -31.12 -8.09
N GLY A 186 13.15 -29.79 -8.00
CA GLY A 186 11.85 -29.15 -7.84
C GLY A 186 11.17 -29.41 -6.49
N LYS A 187 11.89 -29.95 -5.50
CA LYS A 187 11.33 -30.40 -4.21
C LYS A 187 11.88 -29.68 -2.99
N LYS A 188 12.93 -28.92 -3.14
CA LYS A 188 13.57 -28.17 -2.05
C LYS A 188 13.70 -26.70 -2.41
N LEU A 189 13.72 -25.85 -1.41
CA LEU A 189 13.98 -24.43 -1.53
C LEU A 189 15.46 -24.14 -1.32
N VAL A 190 16.00 -23.27 -2.15
CA VAL A 190 17.36 -22.75 -2.06
C VAL A 190 17.30 -21.23 -1.97
N PRO A 191 17.91 -20.62 -0.95
CA PRO A 191 17.88 -19.17 -0.79
C PRO A 191 18.84 -18.49 -1.77
N GLU A 192 18.44 -17.32 -2.28
CA GLU A 192 19.25 -16.42 -3.09
C GLU A 192 19.14 -15.01 -2.51
N GLU A 193 20.26 -14.40 -2.14
CA GLU A 193 20.27 -13.01 -1.72
C GLU A 193 20.34 -12.09 -2.94
N ARG A 194 19.40 -11.14 -3.00
CA ARG A 194 19.33 -10.19 -4.11
C ARG A 194 19.17 -8.77 -3.63
N THR A 195 20.14 -7.91 -3.92
CA THR A 195 20.01 -6.46 -3.71
C THR A 195 19.23 -5.85 -4.87
N VAL A 196 18.11 -5.20 -4.56
CA VAL A 196 17.23 -4.59 -5.55
C VAL A 196 17.14 -3.08 -5.32
N TYR A 197 17.26 -2.35 -6.40
CA TYR A 197 17.05 -0.91 -6.44
C TYR A 197 15.64 -0.63 -6.95
N TYR A 198 14.80 0.01 -6.14
CA TYR A 198 13.40 0.22 -6.47
C TYR A 198 12.87 1.53 -5.86
N ARG A 199 11.71 1.99 -6.34
CA ARG A 199 11.09 3.21 -5.81
C ARG A 199 10.61 3.02 -4.38
N ARG A 200 10.84 4.00 -3.52
CA ARG A 200 10.35 3.98 -2.12
C ARG A 200 8.83 3.80 -2.01
N THR A 201 8.08 4.23 -3.03
CA THR A 201 6.63 4.09 -3.12
C THR A 201 6.15 2.67 -3.43
N THR A 202 7.06 1.74 -3.75
CA THR A 202 6.71 0.34 -4.03
C THR A 202 6.81 -0.48 -2.74
N PRO A 203 5.73 -1.14 -2.28
CA PRO A 203 5.79 -2.03 -1.13
C PRO A 203 6.84 -3.13 -1.31
N LYS A 204 7.57 -3.46 -0.23
CA LYS A 204 8.61 -4.50 -0.27
C LYS A 204 8.07 -5.84 -0.73
N GLU A 205 6.89 -6.21 -0.29
CA GLU A 205 6.19 -7.44 -0.65
C GLU A 205 6.00 -7.53 -2.16
N MET A 206 5.57 -6.44 -2.80
CA MET A 206 5.41 -6.37 -4.25
C MET A 206 6.75 -6.52 -4.98
N VAL A 207 7.84 -5.99 -4.41
CA VAL A 207 9.19 -6.15 -4.96
C VAL A 207 9.64 -7.60 -4.87
N VAL A 208 9.49 -8.23 -3.71
CA VAL A 208 9.83 -9.65 -3.49
C VAL A 208 9.09 -10.53 -4.50
N LEU A 209 7.77 -10.36 -4.62
CA LEU A 209 6.94 -11.15 -5.55
C LEU A 209 7.34 -10.93 -7.02
N ALA A 210 7.64 -9.69 -7.40
CA ALA A 210 8.13 -9.38 -8.75
C ALA A 210 9.50 -10.02 -9.03
N GLN A 211 10.40 -10.10 -8.04
CA GLN A 211 11.69 -10.76 -8.18
C GLN A 211 11.55 -12.28 -8.28
N LEU A 212 10.64 -12.89 -7.54
CA LEU A 212 10.31 -14.32 -7.69
C LEU A 212 9.77 -14.62 -9.11
N ALA A 213 8.83 -13.80 -9.60
CA ALA A 213 8.31 -13.93 -10.97
C ALA A 213 9.40 -13.72 -12.04
N LYS A 214 10.38 -12.84 -11.78
CA LYS A 214 11.55 -12.69 -12.67
C LYS A 214 12.38 -13.96 -12.75
N GLY A 215 12.41 -14.76 -11.68
CA GLY A 215 13.16 -16.00 -11.58
C GLY A 215 14.57 -15.84 -11.01
N PRO A 216 15.31 -16.95 -10.80
CA PRO A 216 16.63 -16.95 -10.18
C PRO A 216 17.68 -16.29 -11.06
N SER A 217 18.76 -15.85 -10.43
CA SER A 217 19.97 -15.29 -11.06
C SER A 217 21.17 -16.21 -10.89
N GLU A 218 21.16 -17.09 -9.89
CA GLU A 218 22.24 -18.01 -9.58
C GLU A 218 22.13 -19.30 -10.39
N GLU A 219 23.27 -19.86 -10.79
CA GLU A 219 23.36 -21.13 -11.50
C GLU A 219 22.96 -22.29 -10.57
N GLY A 220 22.15 -23.21 -11.06
CA GLY A 220 21.63 -24.34 -10.27
C GLY A 220 20.35 -23.99 -9.50
N HIS A 221 19.89 -22.75 -9.56
CA HIS A 221 18.57 -22.38 -9.04
C HIS A 221 17.53 -22.36 -10.16
N TYR A 222 16.32 -22.81 -9.86
CA TYR A 222 15.22 -22.94 -10.82
C TYR A 222 13.98 -22.21 -10.34
N ARG A 223 13.12 -21.80 -11.28
CA ARG A 223 11.90 -21.06 -11.00
C ARG A 223 10.93 -21.86 -10.14
N THR A 224 10.35 -21.19 -9.17
CA THR A 224 9.26 -21.71 -8.32
C THR A 224 7.90 -21.21 -8.76
N ILE A 225 7.84 -20.05 -9.41
CA ILE A 225 6.62 -19.48 -10.01
C ILE A 225 6.90 -19.07 -11.44
N SER A 226 5.87 -19.02 -12.27
CA SER A 226 6.03 -18.63 -13.68
C SER A 226 6.28 -17.12 -13.80
N GLY A 227 6.87 -16.70 -14.92
CA GLY A 227 7.03 -15.29 -15.22
C GLY A 227 5.71 -14.54 -15.45
N ASN A 228 4.60 -15.27 -15.68
CA ASN A 228 3.26 -14.71 -15.82
C ASN A 228 2.50 -14.65 -14.49
N SER A 229 3.01 -15.30 -13.45
CA SER A 229 2.44 -15.30 -12.10
C SER A 229 2.75 -13.96 -11.41
N LEU A 230 1.86 -12.98 -11.60
CA LEU A 230 2.07 -11.63 -11.13
C LEU A 230 1.20 -11.32 -9.91
N PRO A 231 1.75 -10.60 -8.93
CA PRO A 231 0.94 -10.09 -7.83
C PRO A 231 0.01 -8.97 -8.32
N ILE A 232 -1.26 -9.07 -7.94
CA ILE A 232 -2.25 -8.02 -8.13
C ILE A 232 -2.13 -7.01 -6.98
N SER A 233 -1.98 -7.54 -5.75
CA SER A 233 -1.74 -6.73 -4.55
C SER A 233 -1.06 -7.55 -3.46
N ALA A 234 -0.39 -6.85 -2.55
CA ALA A 234 0.09 -7.40 -1.30
C ALA A 234 -0.03 -6.33 -0.22
N ILE A 235 -0.55 -6.69 0.94
CA ILE A 235 -0.69 -5.80 2.09
C ILE A 235 -0.35 -6.57 3.36
N THR A 236 0.47 -5.95 4.21
CA THR A 236 0.82 -6.51 5.52
C THR A 236 0.09 -5.78 6.63
N ALA A 237 -0.61 -6.53 7.48
CA ALA A 237 -1.25 -6.04 8.70
C ALA A 237 -1.16 -7.10 9.79
N ASP A 238 -0.97 -6.69 11.03
CA ASP A 238 -0.86 -7.61 12.19
C ASP A 238 0.19 -8.72 11.97
N ARG A 239 1.30 -8.40 11.28
CA ARG A 239 2.37 -9.33 10.85
C ARG A 239 1.88 -10.48 9.96
N ILE A 240 0.79 -10.28 9.23
CA ILE A 240 0.29 -11.19 8.21
C ILE A 240 0.33 -10.48 6.87
N CYS A 241 0.99 -11.08 5.88
CA CYS A 241 0.97 -10.60 4.51
C CYS A 241 -0.17 -11.27 3.74
N TYR A 242 -1.11 -10.46 3.27
CA TYR A 242 -2.22 -10.87 2.41
C TYR A 242 -1.83 -10.61 0.96
N ILE A 243 -1.65 -11.66 0.21
CA ILE A 243 -1.22 -11.62 -1.19
C ILE A 243 -2.39 -12.00 -2.08
N ASN A 244 -2.61 -11.21 -3.13
CA ASN A 244 -3.53 -11.57 -4.20
C ASN A 244 -2.73 -11.77 -5.49
N MET A 245 -2.74 -12.99 -6.00
CA MET A 245 -2.07 -13.37 -7.24
C MET A 245 -3.06 -13.42 -8.40
N ASN A 246 -2.57 -13.18 -9.61
CA ASN A 246 -3.37 -13.41 -10.80
C ASN A 246 -3.58 -14.90 -11.06
N ARG A 247 -4.51 -15.20 -11.96
CA ARG A 247 -4.91 -16.57 -12.32
C ARG A 247 -3.76 -17.42 -12.86
N ALA A 248 -2.77 -16.83 -13.52
CA ALA A 248 -1.61 -17.54 -14.04
C ALA A 248 -0.84 -18.31 -12.96
N PHE A 249 -0.82 -17.82 -11.70
CA PHE A 249 -0.20 -18.54 -10.59
C PHE A 249 -0.86 -19.91 -10.34
N GLN A 250 -2.18 -20.00 -10.50
CA GLN A 250 -2.96 -21.25 -10.36
C GLN A 250 -2.83 -22.17 -11.58
N GLU A 251 -2.80 -21.60 -12.78
CA GLU A 251 -2.97 -22.32 -14.05
C GLU A 251 -1.63 -22.75 -14.69
N ASP A 252 -0.57 -21.96 -14.49
CA ASP A 252 0.72 -22.22 -15.12
C ASP A 252 1.36 -23.50 -14.54
N VAL A 253 1.78 -24.41 -15.43
CA VAL A 253 2.40 -25.67 -15.06
C VAL A 253 3.91 -25.52 -14.98
N LEU A 254 4.49 -25.93 -13.87
CA LEU A 254 5.93 -25.99 -13.63
C LEU A 254 6.29 -27.40 -13.12
N GLU A 255 7.50 -27.86 -13.43
CA GLU A 255 8.05 -29.11 -12.86
C GLU A 255 8.58 -28.89 -11.44
N VAL A 256 7.73 -28.33 -10.57
CA VAL A 256 8.03 -27.96 -9.17
C VAL A 256 6.87 -28.41 -8.31
N ALA A 257 7.18 -29.01 -7.18
CA ALA A 257 6.15 -29.46 -6.24
C ALA A 257 5.28 -28.26 -5.78
N GLU A 258 3.98 -28.47 -5.63
CA GLU A 258 3.01 -27.42 -5.35
C GLU A 258 3.28 -26.70 -4.00
N ASN A 259 3.68 -27.46 -2.98
CA ASN A 259 4.09 -26.90 -1.70
C ASN A 259 5.37 -26.03 -1.83
N VAL A 260 6.32 -26.41 -2.68
CA VAL A 260 7.53 -25.61 -2.94
C VAL A 260 7.17 -24.28 -3.60
N GLN A 261 6.17 -24.25 -4.49
CA GLN A 261 5.70 -23.00 -5.10
C GLN A 261 5.10 -22.05 -4.06
N ILE A 262 4.26 -22.54 -3.16
CA ILE A 262 3.68 -21.75 -2.06
C ILE A 262 4.76 -21.29 -1.09
N TYR A 263 5.61 -22.20 -0.62
CA TYR A 263 6.62 -21.87 0.38
C TYR A 263 7.79 -21.03 -0.18
N SER A 264 8.01 -21.02 -1.48
CA SER A 264 8.88 -20.03 -2.12
C SER A 264 8.42 -18.59 -1.84
N ILE A 265 7.13 -18.34 -2.00
CA ILE A 265 6.53 -17.04 -1.68
C ILE A 265 6.57 -16.80 -0.17
N VAL A 266 6.11 -17.76 0.63
CA VAL A 266 5.99 -17.61 2.09
C VAL A 266 7.35 -17.32 2.73
N ASN A 267 8.36 -18.16 2.46
CA ASN A 267 9.69 -18.00 3.06
C ASN A 267 10.35 -16.69 2.60
N SER A 268 10.18 -16.33 1.32
CA SER A 268 10.73 -15.06 0.81
C SER A 268 10.09 -13.83 1.46
N ILE A 269 8.78 -13.84 1.68
CA ILE A 269 8.08 -12.74 2.34
C ILE A 269 8.45 -12.66 3.82
N VAL A 270 8.47 -13.79 4.53
CA VAL A 270 8.78 -13.81 5.97
C VAL A 270 10.21 -13.35 6.25
N ASP A 271 11.18 -13.77 5.43
CA ASP A 271 12.59 -13.39 5.64
C ASP A 271 12.91 -11.98 5.12
N SER A 272 12.10 -11.42 4.22
CA SER A 272 12.39 -10.14 3.58
C SER A 272 11.49 -8.99 4.04
N CYS A 273 10.33 -9.30 4.64
CA CYS A 273 9.30 -8.32 5.00
C CYS A 273 8.89 -8.48 6.48
N GLU A 274 8.13 -7.52 6.99
CA GLU A 274 7.68 -7.52 8.39
C GLU A 274 6.43 -8.41 8.61
N ALA A 275 6.49 -9.66 8.14
CA ALA A 275 5.41 -10.64 8.27
C ALA A 275 5.89 -11.93 8.92
N ASP A 276 5.06 -12.57 9.74
CA ASP A 276 5.29 -13.90 10.30
C ASP A 276 4.52 -14.97 9.51
N ARG A 277 3.43 -14.55 8.85
CA ARG A 277 2.52 -15.45 8.13
C ARG A 277 2.08 -14.81 6.82
N VAL A 278 1.70 -15.66 5.89
CA VAL A 278 1.22 -15.28 4.56
C VAL A 278 -0.10 -15.97 4.27
N GLN A 279 -1.06 -15.26 3.72
CA GLN A 279 -2.25 -15.83 3.10
C GLN A 279 -2.26 -15.45 1.63
N ILE A 280 -2.53 -16.43 0.76
CA ILE A 280 -2.51 -16.23 -0.70
C ILE A 280 -3.92 -16.43 -1.24
N SER A 281 -4.42 -15.47 -2.01
CA SER A 281 -5.66 -15.54 -2.78
C SER A 281 -5.37 -15.52 -4.28
N ILE A 282 -6.28 -16.01 -5.07
CA ILE A 282 -6.25 -15.98 -6.54
C ILE A 282 -7.40 -15.10 -7.03
N GLU A 283 -7.07 -13.97 -7.65
CA GLU A 283 -8.05 -12.96 -8.09
C GLU A 283 -9.06 -12.60 -6.98
N GLY A 284 -8.58 -12.52 -5.73
CA GLY A 284 -9.37 -12.21 -4.54
C GLY A 284 -10.12 -13.39 -3.93
N SER A 285 -10.13 -14.56 -4.58
CA SER A 285 -10.77 -15.75 -4.04
C SER A 285 -9.84 -16.54 -3.12
N LEU A 286 -10.38 -16.99 -1.98
CA LEU A 286 -9.75 -17.93 -1.04
C LEU A 286 -10.39 -19.32 -1.15
N GLU A 287 -11.30 -19.51 -2.10
CA GLU A 287 -12.00 -20.78 -2.24
C GLU A 287 -11.12 -21.84 -2.90
N GLY A 288 -11.17 -23.05 -2.34
CA GLY A 288 -10.46 -24.22 -2.87
C GLY A 288 -8.99 -24.27 -2.48
N ASP A 289 -8.26 -25.08 -3.24
CA ASP A 289 -6.87 -25.37 -3.00
C ASP A 289 -6.00 -24.89 -4.17
N PHE A 290 -4.80 -24.42 -3.86
CA PHE A 290 -3.79 -24.17 -4.88
C PHE A 290 -3.40 -25.52 -5.52
N LYS A 291 -3.69 -25.65 -6.81
CA LYS A 291 -3.40 -26.84 -7.63
C LYS A 291 -3.82 -28.16 -6.96
N ASN A 292 -4.94 -28.15 -6.20
CA ASN A 292 -5.54 -29.27 -5.48
C ASN A 292 -4.77 -29.85 -4.28
N SER A 293 -3.81 -29.10 -3.70
CA SER A 293 -3.02 -29.59 -2.59
C SER A 293 -2.89 -28.64 -1.39
N MET A 294 -2.88 -27.33 -1.62
CA MET A 294 -2.60 -26.33 -0.60
C MET A 294 -3.79 -25.38 -0.41
N PRO A 295 -4.49 -25.41 0.74
CA PRO A 295 -5.71 -24.61 0.94
C PRO A 295 -5.44 -23.10 0.87
N LEU A 296 -6.11 -22.37 -0.03
CA LEU A 296 -5.93 -20.91 -0.17
C LEU A 296 -6.40 -20.14 1.07
N TYR A 297 -7.38 -20.66 1.83
CA TYR A 297 -7.86 -20.03 3.06
C TYR A 297 -6.89 -20.10 4.23
N SER A 298 -5.80 -20.88 4.12
CA SER A 298 -4.83 -21.10 5.19
C SER A 298 -3.86 -19.93 5.34
N PHE A 299 -3.38 -19.77 6.57
CA PHE A 299 -2.23 -18.92 6.89
C PHE A 299 -0.99 -19.79 6.94
N TYR A 300 0.00 -19.46 6.14
CA TYR A 300 1.25 -20.19 6.02
C TYR A 300 2.34 -19.48 6.81
N GLU A 301 3.06 -20.20 7.64
CA GLU A 301 4.29 -19.77 8.32
C GLU A 301 5.51 -20.28 7.53
N LYS A 302 6.68 -19.73 7.81
CA LYS A 302 7.93 -20.18 7.20
C LYS A 302 8.11 -21.68 7.40
N ASN A 303 8.51 -22.38 6.35
CA ASN A 303 8.81 -23.81 6.39
C ASN A 303 10.32 -24.03 6.19
N GLU A 304 11.01 -24.34 7.27
CA GLU A 304 12.47 -24.60 7.26
C GLU A 304 12.82 -26.00 6.74
N ASP A 305 11.88 -26.96 6.78
CA ASP A 305 12.12 -28.33 6.34
C ASP A 305 12.29 -28.44 4.81
N LEU A 306 11.87 -27.43 4.08
CA LEU A 306 12.03 -27.35 2.62
C LEU A 306 13.34 -26.67 2.19
N SER A 307 14.06 -26.02 3.11
CA SER A 307 15.26 -25.25 2.82
C SER A 307 16.53 -26.10 2.90
#